data_8fa5f0c8b42e177bbd5f01121e98ac06
#
_entry.id   8fa5f0c8b42e177bbd5f01121e98ac06
#
_cell.length_a   1.000
_cell.length_b   1.000
_cell.length_c   1.000
_cell.angle_alpha   90.00
_cell.angle_beta   90.00
_cell.angle_gamma   90.00
#
_symmetry.space_group_name_H-M   'P 1'
#
loop_
_entity.id
_entity.type
_entity.pdbx_description
1 polymer ?
#
loop_
_entity_poly.entity_id
_entity_poly.type
_entity_poly.pdbx_seq_one_letter_code
_entity_poly.pdbx_strand_id
1 'polypeptide(L)'
;MRTKSLFGWIVGVGLLALLMGLLPATGWSATELKIGYMAHPIHEVSIKWMKQWAEKNNVTITAAPVSYEVYVEKMTANLTSGGDQYDVIWHNDDWGQLWGRYLETVDDIPATTKISRYLFEPFFRWEGHDTGFPFVETMGSFFYRTDLIKESEFPHTWDQLVKLSQDLQKSGKVKYGFVGGMKYPHSWFTFFWSIWGNGGDLFMPNWERDSAKIAANGWKVGLTQPEVVQAVEFWWDAIHKDKIVPPGEPTYTRTDANAIFMAGDAAITMADTTFYGEFNNPAKSKVAGKISVAPFIMGPSAKFKSIAWRDPWAWAIPKSIAPEKKKLAKEMLSWITLSKEAQVDLWKQTGGIPPNEDVQKEIAKEDPLFRKMLAATSGSEKIIHGAFYFARWPEAYATMADYLVRAVTGSRENIKKTLEEGAQKVHDIAARP
;
A
#
# COMPACT_ATOMS: atom_id res chain seq x y z
N MET A 1 -22.79 52.79 83.50
CA MET A 1 -21.33 52.65 83.60
C MET A 1 -20.89 51.39 82.88
N ARG A 2 -20.05 51.58 81.86
CA ARG A 2 -19.17 50.59 81.18
C ARG A 2 -19.81 49.36 80.58
N THR A 3 -20.25 49.49 79.35
CA THR A 3 -20.28 48.50 78.34
C THR A 3 -18.85 48.07 77.90
N LYS A 4 -18.55 46.79 77.89
CA LYS A 4 -17.39 46.22 77.18
C LYS A 4 -17.87 45.01 76.31
N SER A 5 -18.12 45.23 75.12
CA SER A 5 -17.46 44.70 73.96
C SER A 5 -17.29 43.15 73.87
N LEU A 6 -18.27 42.54 73.31
CA LEU A 6 -18.25 41.20 72.71
C LEU A 6 -18.06 41.33 71.21
N PHE A 7 -16.86 41.69 70.76
CA PHE A 7 -16.52 41.76 69.32
C PHE A 7 -15.06 41.25 69.21
N GLY A 8 -14.85 39.96 69.09
CA GLY A 8 -13.47 39.50 69.04
C GLY A 8 -13.25 38.03 68.68
N TRP A 9 -14.30 37.24 68.34
CA TRP A 9 -14.12 35.78 68.11
C TRP A 9 -14.82 35.20 66.88
N ILE A 10 -15.21 36.03 65.93
CA ILE A 10 -15.85 35.54 64.68
C ILE A 10 -14.96 35.69 63.40
N VAL A 11 -13.79 36.33 63.51
CA VAL A 11 -12.92 36.58 62.36
C VAL A 11 -11.86 35.48 62.17
N GLY A 12 -11.69 34.53 63.09
CA GLY A 12 -10.64 33.52 63.09
C GLY A 12 -11.00 32.19 62.34
N VAL A 13 -12.27 31.89 62.08
CA VAL A 13 -12.68 30.61 61.54
C VAL A 13 -13.05 30.74 60.05
N GLY A 14 -13.26 31.96 59.54
CA GLY A 14 -13.60 32.20 58.12
C GLY A 14 -12.41 32.17 57.15
N LEU A 15 -11.16 32.29 57.63
CA LEU A 15 -9.99 32.34 56.75
C LEU A 15 -9.30 30.99 56.52
N LEU A 16 -9.65 29.94 57.29
CA LEU A 16 -9.09 28.59 57.07
C LEU A 16 -9.94 27.75 56.07
N ALA A 17 -11.16 28.14 55.78
CA ALA A 17 -12.02 27.42 54.84
C ALA A 17 -11.87 27.88 53.36
N LEU A 18 -11.17 28.98 53.08
CA LEU A 18 -10.97 29.49 51.73
C LEU A 18 -9.62 29.11 51.10
N LEU A 19 -8.77 28.36 51.82
CA LEU A 19 -7.46 27.89 51.31
C LEU A 19 -7.44 26.42 50.88
N MET A 20 -8.58 25.69 50.99
CA MET A 20 -8.70 24.32 50.50
C MET A 20 -9.39 24.20 49.11
N GLY A 21 -9.64 25.30 48.44
CA GLY A 21 -10.39 25.33 47.15
C GLY A 21 -9.58 25.62 45.88
N LEU A 22 -8.25 25.72 45.96
CA LEU A 22 -7.38 25.97 44.81
C LEU A 22 -6.18 25.02 44.78
N LEU A 23 -6.45 23.72 44.88
CA LEU A 23 -5.57 22.79 44.19
C LEU A 23 -5.93 22.94 42.73
N PRO A 24 -5.00 23.32 41.83
CA PRO A 24 -5.25 23.20 40.42
C PRO A 24 -5.58 21.71 40.20
N ALA A 25 -6.79 21.42 39.72
CA ALA A 25 -7.02 20.15 39.04
C ALA A 25 -5.92 20.08 38.00
N THR A 26 -4.85 19.35 38.28
CA THR A 26 -3.90 18.93 37.26
C THR A 26 -4.71 18.02 36.36
N GLY A 27 -5.51 18.64 35.49
CA GLY A 27 -6.10 17.94 34.39
C GLY A 27 -4.92 17.38 33.61
N TRP A 28 -4.73 16.08 33.68
CA TRP A 28 -3.77 15.39 32.83
C TRP A 28 -4.22 15.69 31.42
N SER A 29 -3.50 16.59 30.78
CA SER A 29 -3.70 16.82 29.33
C SER A 29 -3.53 15.48 28.65
N ALA A 30 -4.51 15.10 27.84
CA ALA A 30 -4.41 13.89 27.03
C ALA A 30 -3.11 13.93 26.22
N THR A 31 -2.36 12.83 26.22
CA THR A 31 -1.14 12.73 25.42
C THR A 31 -1.53 12.69 23.95
N GLU A 32 -0.95 13.56 23.14
CA GLU A 32 -1.20 13.60 21.70
C GLU A 32 -0.26 12.61 20.96
N LEU A 33 -0.85 11.77 20.09
CA LEU A 33 -0.15 10.99 19.08
C LEU A 33 -0.44 11.55 17.69
N LYS A 34 0.62 11.88 16.96
CA LYS A 34 0.58 12.41 15.59
C LYS A 34 0.85 11.29 14.59
N ILE A 35 -0.06 11.09 13.63
CA ILE A 35 0.03 9.98 12.68
C ILE A 35 0.19 10.52 11.27
N GLY A 36 1.28 10.13 10.59
CA GLY A 36 1.52 10.40 9.17
C GLY A 36 1.17 9.19 8.31
N TYR A 37 0.27 9.34 7.34
CA TYR A 37 -0.19 8.23 6.52
C TYR A 37 -0.46 8.63 5.07
N MET A 38 -0.41 7.67 4.17
CA MET A 38 -0.81 7.86 2.79
C MET A 38 -2.32 8.09 2.70
N ALA A 39 -2.75 9.12 1.96
CA ALA A 39 -4.17 9.34 1.68
C ALA A 39 -4.75 8.16 0.89
N HIS A 40 -5.41 7.23 1.60
CA HIS A 40 -5.96 6.00 1.04
C HIS A 40 -7.11 5.47 1.92
N PRO A 41 -8.19 4.92 1.35
CA PRO A 41 -9.35 4.44 2.11
C PRO A 41 -9.01 3.51 3.27
N ILE A 42 -8.03 2.63 3.09
CA ILE A 42 -7.62 1.66 4.12
C ILE A 42 -7.03 2.33 5.37
N HIS A 43 -6.29 3.41 5.18
CA HIS A 43 -5.74 4.17 6.30
C HIS A 43 -6.83 4.91 7.05
N GLU A 44 -7.83 5.46 6.35
CA GLU A 44 -8.96 6.15 6.98
C GLU A 44 -9.74 5.21 7.91
N VAL A 45 -9.94 3.95 7.51
CA VAL A 45 -10.55 2.92 8.38
C VAL A 45 -9.66 2.64 9.59
N SER A 46 -8.35 2.46 9.39
CA SER A 46 -7.40 2.26 10.49
C SER A 46 -7.39 3.45 11.47
N ILE A 47 -7.34 4.68 10.96
CA ILE A 47 -7.37 5.90 11.78
C ILE A 47 -8.67 6.01 12.60
N LYS A 48 -9.81 5.65 12.03
CA LYS A 48 -11.08 5.58 12.77
C LYS A 48 -10.97 4.67 14.00
N TRP A 49 -10.39 3.49 13.85
CA TRP A 49 -10.18 2.53 14.94
C TRP A 49 -9.13 3.02 15.96
N MET A 50 -8.04 3.64 15.50
CA MET A 50 -7.05 4.26 16.40
C MET A 50 -7.69 5.35 17.25
N LYS A 51 -8.56 6.19 16.70
CA LYS A 51 -9.31 7.21 17.46
C LYS A 51 -10.24 6.60 18.50
N GLN A 52 -10.92 5.48 18.19
CA GLN A 52 -11.74 4.76 19.18
C GLN A 52 -10.92 4.20 20.34
N TRP A 53 -9.70 3.71 20.07
CA TRP A 53 -8.77 3.30 21.11
C TRP A 53 -8.33 4.51 21.97
N ALA A 54 -8.00 5.60 21.34
CA ALA A 54 -7.51 6.82 21.96
C ALA A 54 -8.53 7.41 22.96
N GLU A 55 -9.81 7.47 22.57
CA GLU A 55 -10.92 7.91 23.42
C GLU A 55 -11.00 7.11 24.74
N LYS A 56 -10.74 5.79 24.69
CA LYS A 56 -10.78 4.91 25.86
C LYS A 56 -9.52 5.01 26.75
N ASN A 57 -8.42 5.57 26.21
CA ASN A 57 -7.11 5.59 26.87
C ASN A 57 -6.59 6.99 27.20
N ASN A 58 -7.47 8.01 27.18
CA ASN A 58 -7.11 9.42 27.42
C ASN A 58 -5.96 9.91 26.52
N VAL A 59 -6.02 9.54 25.22
CA VAL A 59 -5.07 9.93 24.19
C VAL A 59 -5.81 10.74 23.13
N THR A 60 -5.14 11.73 22.53
CA THR A 60 -5.65 12.47 21.37
C THR A 60 -4.88 12.03 20.12
N ILE A 61 -5.57 11.82 19.01
CA ILE A 61 -4.95 11.50 17.72
C ILE A 61 -5.13 12.65 16.75
N THR A 62 -4.01 13.19 16.29
CA THR A 62 -3.91 14.07 15.12
C THR A 62 -3.36 13.29 13.95
N ALA A 63 -4.17 13.14 12.91
CA ALA A 63 -3.83 12.35 11.73
C ALA A 63 -3.67 13.24 10.50
N ALA A 64 -2.55 13.10 9.79
CA ALA A 64 -2.18 13.92 8.64
C ALA A 64 -2.01 13.07 7.38
N PRO A 65 -2.97 13.10 6.44
CA PRO A 65 -2.83 12.41 5.16
C PRO A 65 -1.80 13.12 4.28
N VAL A 66 -1.02 12.32 3.56
CA VAL A 66 0.01 12.76 2.61
C VAL A 66 -0.22 12.02 1.30
N SER A 67 -0.09 12.69 0.16
CA SER A 67 -0.21 12.00 -1.13
C SER A 67 0.94 11.01 -1.33
N TYR A 68 0.68 9.91 -2.01
CA TYR A 68 1.68 8.83 -2.20
C TYR A 68 2.92 9.32 -2.93
N GLU A 69 2.75 10.22 -3.89
CA GLU A 69 3.82 10.75 -4.75
C GLU A 69 4.95 11.45 -3.98
N VAL A 70 4.64 12.02 -2.80
CA VAL A 70 5.61 12.74 -1.95
C VAL A 70 5.78 12.10 -0.56
N TYR A 71 5.09 10.99 -0.29
CA TYR A 71 5.08 10.37 1.04
C TYR A 71 6.46 9.90 1.47
N VAL A 72 7.15 9.15 0.61
CA VAL A 72 8.47 8.58 0.89
C VAL A 72 9.49 9.68 1.21
N GLU A 73 9.53 10.72 0.38
CA GLU A 73 10.44 11.85 0.57
C GLU A 73 10.19 12.56 1.89
N LYS A 74 8.93 12.89 2.17
CA LYS A 74 8.52 13.59 3.39
C LYS A 74 8.82 12.80 4.65
N MET A 75 8.51 11.49 4.67
CA MET A 75 8.78 10.63 5.83
C MET A 75 10.28 10.39 6.00
N THR A 76 11.02 10.20 4.92
CA THR A 76 12.49 10.06 4.97
C THR A 76 13.14 11.30 5.56
N ALA A 77 12.73 12.49 5.14
CA ALA A 77 13.23 13.76 5.70
C ALA A 77 12.94 13.87 7.21
N ASN A 78 11.72 13.52 7.64
CA ASN A 78 11.37 13.51 9.07
C ASN A 78 12.20 12.50 9.87
N LEU A 79 12.35 11.27 9.40
CA LEU A 79 13.11 10.22 10.07
C LEU A 79 14.60 10.55 10.18
N THR A 80 15.21 11.04 9.09
CA THR A 80 16.65 11.33 9.04
C THR A 80 17.04 12.58 9.84
N SER A 81 16.12 13.54 9.98
CA SER A 81 16.36 14.73 10.82
C SER A 81 16.16 14.47 12.33
N GLY A 82 15.68 13.28 12.71
CA GLY A 82 15.27 13.00 14.10
C GLY A 82 14.06 13.83 14.53
N GLY A 83 13.25 14.29 13.55
CA GLY A 83 12.07 15.11 13.82
C GLY A 83 10.98 14.38 14.58
N ASP A 84 10.16 15.14 15.30
CA ASP A 84 9.03 14.71 16.10
C ASP A 84 7.67 15.05 15.44
N GLN A 85 7.68 15.23 14.12
CA GLN A 85 6.48 15.63 13.39
C GLN A 85 5.41 14.53 13.41
N TYR A 86 5.83 13.26 13.45
CA TYR A 86 4.95 12.10 13.50
C TYR A 86 5.42 11.10 14.58
N ASP A 87 4.47 10.58 15.34
CA ASP A 87 4.70 9.55 16.38
C ASP A 87 4.43 8.14 15.84
N VAL A 88 3.60 8.03 14.79
CA VAL A 88 3.33 6.81 14.04
C VAL A 88 3.30 7.16 12.55
N ILE A 89 3.88 6.30 11.73
CA ILE A 89 3.89 6.45 10.26
C ILE A 89 3.42 5.17 9.58
N TRP A 90 2.80 5.29 8.43
CA TRP A 90 2.61 4.16 7.53
C TRP A 90 3.95 3.71 6.95
N HIS A 91 4.12 2.41 6.85
CA HIS A 91 5.32 1.75 6.33
C HIS A 91 4.94 0.72 5.28
N ASN A 92 5.43 0.90 4.06
CA ASN A 92 5.24 -0.04 2.98
C ASN A 92 6.37 -1.09 2.94
N ASP A 93 6.14 -2.22 2.29
CA ASP A 93 7.08 -3.33 2.17
C ASP A 93 8.41 -2.95 1.49
N ASP A 94 8.40 -1.97 0.59
CA ASP A 94 9.56 -1.53 -0.17
C ASP A 94 10.48 -0.52 0.56
N TRP A 95 10.19 -0.15 1.83
CA TRP A 95 10.99 0.85 2.56
C TRP A 95 11.77 0.30 3.76
N GLY A 96 11.73 -1.01 4.01
CA GLY A 96 12.39 -1.62 5.16
C GLY A 96 13.88 -1.32 5.23
N GLN A 97 14.60 -1.40 4.11
CA GLN A 97 16.03 -1.09 4.04
C GLN A 97 16.33 0.42 4.06
N LEU A 98 15.37 1.25 3.66
CA LEU A 98 15.51 2.70 3.71
C LEU A 98 15.33 3.24 5.14
N TRP A 99 14.31 2.75 5.86
CA TRP A 99 13.87 3.33 7.13
C TRP A 99 14.23 2.52 8.37
N GLY A 100 14.49 1.23 8.28
CA GLY A 100 14.60 0.32 9.42
C GLY A 100 15.51 0.82 10.56
N ARG A 101 16.65 1.43 10.23
CA ARG A 101 17.56 2.03 11.22
C ARG A 101 16.96 3.14 12.08
N TYR A 102 15.91 3.80 11.59
CA TYR A 102 15.24 4.92 12.26
C TYR A 102 13.96 4.51 12.98
N LEU A 103 13.55 3.24 12.88
CA LEU A 103 12.32 2.73 13.45
C LEU A 103 12.55 1.99 14.75
N GLU A 104 11.61 2.10 15.68
CA GLU A 104 11.57 1.36 16.95
C GLU A 104 11.38 -0.13 16.68
N THR A 105 12.03 -0.98 17.49
CA THR A 105 11.83 -2.42 17.44
C THR A 105 10.53 -2.83 18.13
N VAL A 106 9.90 -3.87 17.61
CA VAL A 106 8.57 -4.33 18.05
C VAL A 106 8.52 -5.84 18.32
N ASP A 107 9.68 -6.47 18.51
CA ASP A 107 9.81 -7.92 18.79
C ASP A 107 9.11 -8.38 20.08
N ASP A 108 8.96 -7.47 21.04
CA ASP A 108 8.36 -7.69 22.35
C ASP A 108 6.81 -7.71 22.33
N ILE A 109 6.20 -7.54 21.16
CA ILE A 109 4.76 -7.39 21.06
C ILE A 109 4.07 -8.76 20.89
N PRO A 110 3.15 -9.13 21.80
CA PRO A 110 2.40 -10.39 21.72
C PRO A 110 1.57 -10.56 20.45
N ALA A 111 1.31 -9.45 19.75
CA ALA A 111 0.59 -9.42 18.48
C ALA A 111 1.18 -10.34 17.42
N THR A 112 2.49 -10.55 17.46
CA THR A 112 3.23 -11.26 16.43
C THR A 112 2.96 -12.76 16.36
N THR A 113 2.42 -13.38 17.41
CA THR A 113 2.22 -14.83 17.45
C THR A 113 1.06 -15.36 16.58
N LYS A 114 0.14 -14.46 16.18
CA LYS A 114 -1.04 -14.81 15.35
C LYS A 114 -0.97 -14.27 13.92
N ILE A 115 0.07 -13.49 13.62
CA ILE A 115 0.30 -12.92 12.31
C ILE A 115 1.39 -13.73 11.62
N SER A 116 1.16 -14.14 10.40
CA SER A 116 2.13 -14.96 9.66
C SER A 116 3.47 -14.24 9.50
N ARG A 117 4.55 -14.95 9.78
CA ARG A 117 5.93 -14.40 9.67
C ARG A 117 6.26 -13.86 8.30
N TYR A 118 5.68 -14.39 7.25
CA TYR A 118 5.92 -13.88 5.90
C TYR A 118 5.48 -12.42 5.71
N LEU A 119 4.60 -11.87 6.57
CA LEU A 119 4.22 -10.45 6.54
C LEU A 119 5.27 -9.53 7.16
N PHE A 120 6.20 -10.08 7.92
CA PHE A 120 7.32 -9.32 8.50
C PHE A 120 8.59 -9.49 7.66
N GLU A 121 8.88 -10.69 7.22
CA GLU A 121 10.11 -11.05 6.52
C GLU A 121 9.92 -11.00 5.01
N PRO A 122 10.84 -10.30 4.36
CA PRO A 122 11.95 -9.47 4.84
C PRO A 122 11.58 -7.98 4.98
N PHE A 123 10.31 -7.64 4.87
CA PHE A 123 9.79 -6.29 4.64
C PHE A 123 10.02 -5.33 5.80
N PHE A 124 9.61 -5.75 7.01
CA PHE A 124 9.58 -4.91 8.22
C PHE A 124 10.61 -5.39 9.23
N ARG A 125 11.82 -5.69 8.74
CA ARG A 125 12.93 -6.12 9.58
C ARG A 125 14.18 -5.30 9.31
N TRP A 126 14.92 -5.00 10.39
CA TRP A 126 16.22 -4.37 10.36
C TRP A 126 17.15 -5.05 11.36
N GLU A 127 18.32 -5.52 10.88
CA GLU A 127 19.32 -6.21 11.73
C GLU A 127 18.76 -7.36 12.58
N GLY A 128 17.80 -8.09 12.03
CA GLY A 128 17.17 -9.23 12.72
C GLY A 128 15.97 -8.87 13.61
N HIS A 129 15.62 -7.60 13.76
CA HIS A 129 14.53 -7.11 14.59
C HIS A 129 13.33 -6.67 13.75
N ASP A 130 12.13 -6.93 14.25
CA ASP A 130 10.88 -6.44 13.65
C ASP A 130 10.73 -4.94 13.91
N THR A 131 10.37 -4.17 12.87
CA THR A 131 10.27 -2.70 12.92
C THR A 131 8.91 -2.16 12.49
N GLY A 132 7.93 -3.03 12.29
CA GLY A 132 6.58 -2.64 11.87
C GLY A 132 5.51 -3.57 12.41
N PHE A 133 4.28 -3.03 12.46
CA PHE A 133 3.05 -3.74 12.79
C PHE A 133 2.25 -4.00 11.52
N PRO A 134 2.34 -5.17 10.87
CA PRO A 134 1.52 -5.49 9.73
C PRO A 134 0.03 -5.39 10.09
N PHE A 135 -0.73 -4.55 9.39
CA PHE A 135 -2.15 -4.36 9.68
C PHE A 135 -3.04 -4.79 8.52
N VAL A 136 -2.47 -4.96 7.34
CA VAL A 136 -3.17 -5.38 6.14
C VAL A 136 -2.19 -5.98 5.15
N GLU A 137 -2.71 -6.89 4.33
CA GLU A 137 -2.07 -7.29 3.09
C GLU A 137 -2.92 -6.79 1.93
N THR A 138 -2.26 -6.20 0.92
CA THR A 138 -2.89 -5.92 -0.34
C THR A 138 -2.46 -6.95 -1.39
N MET A 139 -3.24 -7.09 -2.43
CA MET A 139 -2.91 -7.89 -3.59
C MET A 139 -3.22 -7.09 -4.85
N GLY A 140 -2.32 -7.13 -5.82
CA GLY A 140 -2.66 -6.70 -7.16
C GLY A 140 -3.64 -7.70 -7.78
N SER A 141 -4.78 -7.21 -8.25
CA SER A 141 -5.80 -8.02 -8.91
C SER A 141 -6.38 -7.30 -10.11
N PHE A 142 -6.76 -8.07 -11.12
CA PHE A 142 -7.62 -7.54 -12.17
C PHE A 142 -9.03 -7.41 -11.64
N PHE A 143 -9.59 -6.21 -11.77
CA PHE A 143 -11.01 -5.95 -11.61
C PHE A 143 -11.66 -5.88 -12.97
N TYR A 144 -12.80 -6.55 -13.15
CA TYR A 144 -13.50 -6.57 -14.42
C TYR A 144 -15.02 -6.41 -14.26
N ARG A 145 -15.66 -5.94 -15.30
CA ARG A 145 -17.10 -5.71 -15.40
C ARG A 145 -17.84 -7.01 -15.64
N THR A 146 -18.56 -7.52 -14.61
CA THR A 146 -19.35 -8.77 -14.72
C THR A 146 -20.61 -8.65 -15.57
N ASP A 147 -21.09 -7.42 -15.80
CA ASP A 147 -22.17 -7.15 -16.75
C ASP A 147 -21.72 -7.17 -18.23
N LEU A 148 -20.41 -7.21 -18.48
CA LEU A 148 -19.81 -7.25 -19.81
C LEU A 148 -19.06 -8.55 -20.09
N ILE A 149 -18.45 -9.15 -19.08
CA ILE A 149 -17.53 -10.28 -19.19
C ILE A 149 -17.98 -11.34 -18.18
N LYS A 150 -18.33 -12.54 -18.69
CA LYS A 150 -18.55 -13.68 -17.82
C LYS A 150 -17.21 -14.19 -17.26
N GLU A 151 -17.23 -14.81 -16.09
CA GLU A 151 -15.99 -15.32 -15.49
C GLU A 151 -15.23 -16.29 -16.42
N SER A 152 -15.95 -17.16 -17.12
CA SER A 152 -15.40 -18.11 -18.09
C SER A 152 -14.87 -17.44 -19.36
N GLU A 153 -15.17 -16.17 -19.60
CA GLU A 153 -14.74 -15.39 -20.76
C GLU A 153 -13.63 -14.37 -20.40
N PHE A 154 -13.21 -14.35 -19.12
CA PHE A 154 -12.11 -13.47 -18.70
C PHE A 154 -10.81 -13.87 -19.41
N PRO A 155 -10.04 -12.91 -19.96
CA PRO A 155 -8.84 -13.20 -20.72
C PRO A 155 -7.73 -13.74 -19.80
N HIS A 156 -7.07 -14.81 -20.23
CA HIS A 156 -5.92 -15.38 -19.52
C HIS A 156 -4.58 -15.09 -20.20
N THR A 157 -4.63 -14.59 -21.46
CA THR A 157 -3.45 -14.22 -22.24
C THR A 157 -3.58 -12.81 -22.83
N TRP A 158 -2.46 -12.21 -23.21
CA TRP A 158 -2.45 -10.89 -23.85
C TRP A 158 -3.28 -10.85 -25.13
N ASP A 159 -3.18 -11.88 -25.99
CA ASP A 159 -3.97 -11.97 -27.23
C ASP A 159 -5.48 -11.99 -26.95
N GLN A 160 -5.87 -12.74 -25.90
CA GLN A 160 -7.27 -12.77 -25.48
C GLN A 160 -7.71 -11.40 -24.92
N LEU A 161 -6.83 -10.70 -24.17
CA LEU A 161 -7.11 -9.35 -23.69
C LEU A 161 -7.33 -8.37 -24.85
N VAL A 162 -6.44 -8.39 -25.84
CA VAL A 162 -6.56 -7.53 -27.03
C VAL A 162 -7.88 -7.81 -27.76
N LYS A 163 -8.14 -9.09 -28.08
CA LYS A 163 -9.36 -9.50 -28.78
C LYS A 163 -10.63 -9.08 -28.03
N LEU A 164 -10.74 -9.40 -26.75
CA LEU A 164 -11.91 -9.05 -25.93
C LEU A 164 -12.10 -7.53 -25.88
N SER A 165 -11.01 -6.78 -25.70
CA SER A 165 -11.03 -5.33 -25.65
C SER A 165 -11.60 -4.73 -26.92
N GLN A 166 -11.09 -5.16 -28.09
CA GLN A 166 -11.55 -4.70 -29.41
C GLN A 166 -13.02 -5.06 -29.65
N ASP A 167 -13.46 -6.27 -29.28
CA ASP A 167 -14.85 -6.71 -29.42
C ASP A 167 -15.80 -5.84 -28.57
N LEU A 168 -15.42 -5.53 -27.33
CA LEU A 168 -16.21 -4.66 -26.43
C LEU A 168 -16.25 -3.20 -26.92
N GLN A 169 -15.13 -2.66 -27.40
CA GLN A 169 -15.07 -1.32 -27.98
C GLN A 169 -15.91 -1.22 -29.26
N LYS A 170 -15.77 -2.19 -30.18
CA LYS A 170 -16.54 -2.25 -31.42
C LYS A 170 -18.06 -2.34 -31.18
N SER A 171 -18.47 -2.99 -30.12
CA SER A 171 -19.89 -3.06 -29.71
C SER A 171 -20.40 -1.78 -29.02
N GLY A 172 -19.54 -0.80 -28.77
CA GLY A 172 -19.88 0.44 -28.09
C GLY A 172 -20.14 0.30 -26.59
N LYS A 173 -19.79 -0.85 -25.98
CA LYS A 173 -20.03 -1.11 -24.55
C LYS A 173 -19.07 -0.38 -23.63
N VAL A 174 -17.84 -0.14 -24.09
CA VAL A 174 -16.80 0.60 -23.38
C VAL A 174 -15.99 1.46 -24.36
N LYS A 175 -15.32 2.48 -23.82
CA LYS A 175 -14.33 3.26 -24.59
C LYS A 175 -13.00 2.52 -24.69
N TYR A 176 -12.62 1.82 -23.63
CA TYR A 176 -11.34 1.14 -23.49
C TYR A 176 -11.53 -0.27 -22.94
N GLY A 177 -10.76 -1.21 -23.44
CA GLY A 177 -10.77 -2.59 -22.92
C GLY A 177 -10.10 -2.70 -21.58
N PHE A 178 -8.99 -1.99 -21.41
CA PHE A 178 -8.20 -1.94 -20.19
C PHE A 178 -7.82 -0.50 -19.84
N VAL A 179 -7.59 -0.24 -18.54
CA VAL A 179 -6.97 0.96 -18.04
C VAL A 179 -6.08 0.63 -16.83
N GLY A 180 -4.89 1.21 -16.76
CA GLY A 180 -3.95 1.05 -15.63
C GLY A 180 -3.15 2.33 -15.38
N GLY A 181 -2.23 2.29 -14.40
CA GLY A 181 -1.31 3.38 -14.10
C GLY A 181 0.08 3.08 -14.67
N MET A 182 0.60 3.92 -15.55
CA MET A 182 1.97 3.79 -16.08
C MET A 182 2.97 4.69 -15.37
N LYS A 183 2.53 5.86 -14.91
CA LYS A 183 3.39 6.86 -14.27
C LYS A 183 3.82 6.41 -12.88
N TYR A 184 5.09 6.70 -12.51
CA TYR A 184 5.57 6.55 -11.13
C TYR A 184 4.66 7.30 -10.14
N PRO A 185 4.32 6.74 -8.98
CA PRO A 185 4.75 5.42 -8.46
C PRO A 185 3.76 4.28 -8.76
N HIS A 186 3.01 4.31 -9.84
CA HIS A 186 1.92 3.37 -10.12
C HIS A 186 2.19 2.42 -11.31
N SER A 187 3.44 2.29 -11.73
CA SER A 187 3.85 1.39 -12.84
C SER A 187 3.57 -0.10 -12.57
N TRP A 188 3.30 -0.47 -11.31
CA TRP A 188 2.84 -1.79 -10.88
C TRP A 188 1.59 -2.24 -11.66
N PHE A 189 0.65 -1.32 -11.87
CA PHE A 189 -0.67 -1.58 -12.41
C PHE A 189 -0.71 -1.68 -13.95
N THR A 190 0.44 -1.58 -14.60
CA THR A 190 0.59 -1.76 -16.03
C THR A 190 1.86 -2.52 -16.37
N PHE A 191 3.04 -1.95 -16.12
CA PHE A 191 4.29 -2.56 -16.56
C PHE A 191 4.68 -3.79 -15.74
N PHE A 192 4.69 -3.72 -14.42
CA PHE A 192 5.35 -4.75 -13.62
C PHE A 192 4.59 -6.07 -13.65
N TRP A 193 3.26 -6.05 -13.52
CA TRP A 193 2.49 -7.29 -13.63
C TRP A 193 2.69 -7.97 -15.01
N SER A 194 2.78 -7.17 -16.08
CA SER A 194 2.97 -7.72 -17.43
C SER A 194 4.38 -8.26 -17.63
N ILE A 195 5.39 -7.60 -17.08
CA ILE A 195 6.78 -8.10 -17.07
C ILE A 195 6.85 -9.45 -16.34
N TRP A 196 6.30 -9.53 -15.13
CA TRP A 196 6.29 -10.76 -14.34
C TRP A 196 5.43 -11.85 -14.99
N GLY A 197 4.25 -11.49 -15.46
CA GLY A 197 3.37 -12.40 -16.19
C GLY A 197 3.96 -12.92 -17.49
N ASN A 198 4.94 -12.23 -18.05
CA ASN A 198 5.70 -12.66 -19.23
C ASN A 198 7.01 -13.40 -18.90
N GLY A 199 7.30 -13.64 -17.61
CA GLY A 199 8.48 -14.39 -17.19
C GLY A 199 9.76 -13.57 -17.02
N GLY A 200 9.68 -12.24 -17.17
CA GLY A 200 10.76 -11.30 -16.88
C GLY A 200 10.75 -10.80 -15.44
N ASP A 201 11.79 -10.05 -15.06
CA ASP A 201 11.85 -9.34 -13.78
C ASP A 201 12.69 -8.08 -13.90
N LEU A 202 12.64 -7.22 -12.87
CA LEU A 202 13.32 -5.93 -12.88
C LEU A 202 14.82 -6.04 -12.55
N PHE A 203 15.21 -7.07 -11.81
CA PHE A 203 16.60 -7.41 -11.50
C PHE A 203 16.88 -8.90 -11.70
N MET A 204 18.15 -9.23 -11.87
CA MET A 204 18.63 -10.61 -12.05
C MET A 204 19.42 -11.08 -10.81
N PRO A 205 19.31 -12.33 -10.42
CA PRO A 205 18.47 -13.37 -11.04
C PRO A 205 16.97 -13.10 -10.82
N ASN A 206 16.13 -13.49 -11.79
CA ASN A 206 14.69 -13.30 -11.70
C ASN A 206 14.14 -13.90 -10.40
N TRP A 207 13.18 -13.21 -9.78
CA TRP A 207 12.49 -13.59 -8.53
C TRP A 207 13.33 -13.43 -7.27
N GLU A 208 14.60 -13.04 -7.38
CA GLU A 208 15.40 -12.69 -6.22
C GLU A 208 15.04 -11.29 -5.72
N ARG A 209 14.89 -11.13 -4.41
CA ARG A 209 14.60 -9.85 -3.76
C ARG A 209 15.71 -9.41 -2.79
N ASP A 210 16.58 -10.33 -2.42
CA ASP A 210 17.74 -10.06 -1.57
C ASP A 210 18.78 -9.25 -2.34
N SER A 211 18.99 -8.01 -1.90
CA SER A 211 19.93 -7.08 -2.53
C SER A 211 21.37 -7.57 -2.52
N ALA A 212 21.79 -8.31 -1.48
CA ALA A 212 23.14 -8.85 -1.41
C ALA A 212 23.39 -9.90 -2.51
N LYS A 213 22.40 -10.74 -2.79
CA LYS A 213 22.49 -11.71 -3.89
C LYS A 213 22.44 -11.05 -5.26
N ILE A 214 21.61 -9.98 -5.42
CA ILE A 214 21.58 -9.21 -6.65
C ILE A 214 22.91 -8.47 -6.84
N ALA A 215 23.45 -7.85 -5.79
CA ALA A 215 24.74 -7.16 -5.82
C ALA A 215 25.91 -8.13 -6.14
N ALA A 216 25.91 -9.33 -5.58
CA ALA A 216 26.88 -10.37 -5.92
C ALA A 216 26.85 -10.76 -7.41
N ASN A 217 25.73 -10.53 -8.09
CA ASN A 217 25.55 -10.68 -9.53
C ASN A 217 25.82 -9.38 -10.32
N GLY A 218 26.48 -8.41 -9.71
CA GLY A 218 26.89 -7.13 -10.32
C GLY A 218 25.73 -6.15 -10.59
N TRP A 219 24.67 -6.16 -9.77
CA TRP A 219 23.50 -5.32 -9.98
C TRP A 219 22.94 -5.44 -11.41
N LYS A 220 22.70 -6.66 -11.86
CA LYS A 220 22.23 -6.90 -13.21
C LYS A 220 20.76 -6.50 -13.33
N VAL A 221 20.52 -5.37 -14.01
CA VAL A 221 19.18 -4.83 -14.23
C VAL A 221 18.45 -5.60 -15.32
N GLY A 222 17.20 -5.96 -15.08
CA GLY A 222 16.42 -6.85 -15.94
C GLY A 222 15.78 -6.19 -17.16
N LEU A 223 15.83 -4.86 -17.31
CA LEU A 223 15.10 -4.13 -18.35
C LEU A 223 15.44 -4.54 -19.80
N THR A 224 16.59 -5.18 -20.00
CA THR A 224 17.02 -5.65 -21.32
C THR A 224 16.69 -7.11 -21.62
N GLN A 225 16.04 -7.82 -20.70
CA GLN A 225 15.57 -9.19 -20.94
C GLN A 225 14.57 -9.21 -22.09
N PRO A 226 14.62 -10.23 -22.96
CA PRO A 226 13.63 -10.36 -24.06
C PRO A 226 12.19 -10.31 -23.58
N GLU A 227 11.90 -10.93 -22.45
CA GLU A 227 10.58 -10.97 -21.83
C GLU A 227 10.10 -9.56 -21.38
N VAL A 228 11.02 -8.71 -20.92
CA VAL A 228 10.72 -7.32 -20.53
C VAL A 228 10.52 -6.46 -21.76
N VAL A 229 11.40 -6.55 -22.76
CA VAL A 229 11.25 -5.84 -24.04
C VAL A 229 9.90 -6.19 -24.68
N GLN A 230 9.54 -7.47 -24.71
CA GLN A 230 8.26 -7.95 -25.24
C GLN A 230 7.05 -7.37 -24.48
N ALA A 231 7.13 -7.24 -23.14
CA ALA A 231 6.07 -6.62 -22.35
C ALA A 231 5.92 -5.11 -22.67
N VAL A 232 7.02 -4.42 -22.89
CA VAL A 232 6.98 -2.99 -23.27
C VAL A 232 6.47 -2.82 -24.70
N GLU A 233 6.85 -3.71 -25.64
CA GLU A 233 6.31 -3.73 -27.00
C GLU A 233 4.80 -4.00 -27.02
N PHE A 234 4.31 -4.91 -26.16
CA PHE A 234 2.88 -5.15 -25.99
C PHE A 234 2.14 -3.86 -25.59
N TRP A 235 2.66 -3.09 -24.62
CA TRP A 235 2.05 -1.84 -24.21
C TRP A 235 2.16 -0.75 -25.29
N TRP A 236 3.26 -0.72 -26.03
CA TRP A 236 3.36 0.17 -27.18
C TRP A 236 2.27 -0.15 -28.21
N ASP A 237 2.10 -1.42 -28.58
CA ASP A 237 1.06 -1.89 -29.50
C ASP A 237 -0.35 -1.59 -28.93
N ALA A 238 -0.59 -1.82 -27.64
CA ALA A 238 -1.87 -1.54 -26.97
C ALA A 238 -2.30 -0.06 -27.05
N ILE A 239 -1.33 0.87 -27.00
CA ILE A 239 -1.57 2.32 -27.09
C ILE A 239 -1.72 2.76 -28.55
N HIS A 240 -0.78 2.40 -29.41
CA HIS A 240 -0.64 3.03 -30.74
C HIS A 240 -1.33 2.26 -31.86
N LYS A 241 -1.31 0.92 -31.80
CA LYS A 241 -1.84 0.04 -32.84
C LYS A 241 -3.22 -0.48 -32.50
N ASP A 242 -3.35 -1.20 -31.40
CA ASP A 242 -4.58 -1.90 -31.01
C ASP A 242 -5.59 -0.96 -30.33
N LYS A 243 -5.11 0.13 -29.73
CA LYS A 243 -5.90 1.21 -29.11
C LYS A 243 -6.88 0.70 -28.05
N ILE A 244 -6.47 -0.31 -27.30
CA ILE A 244 -7.31 -0.94 -26.26
C ILE A 244 -7.25 -0.21 -24.93
N VAL A 245 -6.30 0.73 -24.78
CA VAL A 245 -6.11 1.56 -23.58
C VAL A 245 -6.27 3.04 -23.96
N PRO A 246 -6.50 3.94 -22.96
CA PRO A 246 -6.52 5.38 -23.20
C PRO A 246 -5.18 5.87 -23.80
N PRO A 247 -5.20 6.76 -24.80
CA PRO A 247 -3.95 7.29 -25.36
C PRO A 247 -3.13 8.12 -24.34
N GLY A 248 -3.77 8.64 -23.29
CA GLY A 248 -3.14 9.35 -22.19
C GLY A 248 -2.56 8.45 -21.09
N GLU A 249 -2.73 7.13 -21.17
CA GLU A 249 -2.32 6.19 -20.09
C GLU A 249 -0.85 6.32 -19.66
N PRO A 250 0.12 6.65 -20.51
CA PRO A 250 1.50 6.89 -20.06
C PRO A 250 1.66 7.99 -18.99
N THR A 251 0.68 8.90 -18.89
CA THR A 251 0.68 9.98 -17.88
C THR A 251 -0.19 9.68 -16.67
N TYR A 252 -0.92 8.55 -16.67
CA TYR A 252 -1.90 8.24 -15.64
C TYR A 252 -1.24 7.67 -14.38
N THR A 253 -1.73 8.16 -13.25
CA THR A 253 -1.58 7.51 -11.95
C THR A 253 -2.69 6.48 -11.75
N ARG A 254 -2.64 5.72 -10.66
CA ARG A 254 -3.73 4.84 -10.22
C ARG A 254 -5.04 5.60 -10.04
N THR A 255 -4.99 6.83 -9.54
CA THR A 255 -6.19 7.65 -9.32
C THR A 255 -6.92 7.93 -10.64
N ASP A 256 -6.17 8.26 -11.70
CA ASP A 256 -6.74 8.49 -13.02
C ASP A 256 -7.37 7.21 -13.60
N ALA A 257 -6.66 6.08 -13.51
CA ALA A 257 -7.14 4.79 -13.97
C ALA A 257 -8.42 4.34 -13.22
N ASN A 258 -8.43 4.45 -11.90
CA ASN A 258 -9.58 4.12 -11.06
C ASN A 258 -10.80 4.98 -11.41
N ALA A 259 -10.60 6.28 -11.66
CA ALA A 259 -11.69 7.17 -12.07
C ALA A 259 -12.32 6.76 -13.41
N ILE A 260 -11.51 6.38 -14.40
CA ILE A 260 -11.98 5.88 -15.70
C ILE A 260 -12.75 4.56 -15.54
N PHE A 261 -12.24 3.63 -14.74
CA PHE A 261 -12.93 2.37 -14.46
C PHE A 261 -14.26 2.60 -13.73
N MET A 262 -14.28 3.41 -12.67
CA MET A 262 -15.50 3.75 -11.91
C MET A 262 -16.52 4.50 -12.78
N ALA A 263 -16.09 5.28 -13.76
CA ALA A 263 -16.98 5.90 -14.72
C ALA A 263 -17.64 4.89 -15.68
N GLY A 264 -17.16 3.64 -15.73
CA GLY A 264 -17.63 2.60 -16.64
C GLY A 264 -17.07 2.70 -18.05
N ASP A 265 -16.06 3.52 -18.26
CA ASP A 265 -15.42 3.75 -19.56
C ASP A 265 -14.43 2.64 -19.93
N ALA A 266 -13.94 1.85 -18.96
CA ALA A 266 -13.10 0.68 -19.19
C ALA A 266 -13.76 -0.62 -18.71
N ALA A 267 -13.47 -1.75 -19.37
CA ALA A 267 -13.98 -3.07 -19.02
C ALA A 267 -13.17 -3.75 -17.92
N ILE A 268 -11.86 -3.53 -17.92
CA ILE A 268 -10.89 -4.17 -17.02
C ILE A 268 -9.94 -3.09 -16.50
N THR A 269 -9.55 -3.22 -15.21
CA THR A 269 -8.45 -2.45 -14.62
C THR A 269 -7.60 -3.36 -13.74
N MET A 270 -6.33 -2.99 -13.52
CA MET A 270 -5.47 -3.59 -12.50
C MET A 270 -5.36 -2.62 -11.33
N ALA A 271 -5.67 -3.09 -10.13
CA ALA A 271 -5.60 -2.27 -8.92
C ALA A 271 -5.31 -3.13 -7.68
N ASP A 272 -4.97 -2.49 -6.57
CA ASP A 272 -4.95 -3.15 -5.27
C ASP A 272 -6.35 -3.60 -4.87
N THR A 273 -6.45 -4.74 -4.23
CA THR A 273 -7.71 -5.24 -3.67
C THR A 273 -8.39 -4.26 -2.73
N THR A 274 -7.62 -3.38 -2.10
CA THR A 274 -8.09 -2.33 -1.18
C THR A 274 -8.96 -1.25 -1.84
N PHE A 275 -9.08 -1.24 -3.16
CA PHE A 275 -10.05 -0.39 -3.88
C PHE A 275 -11.39 -1.07 -4.14
N TYR A 276 -11.56 -2.34 -3.76
CA TYR A 276 -12.82 -3.05 -3.97
C TYR A 276 -14.02 -2.28 -3.38
N GLY A 277 -13.88 -1.80 -2.13
CA GLY A 277 -14.93 -1.04 -1.46
C GLY A 277 -15.30 0.26 -2.20
N GLU A 278 -14.30 0.98 -2.74
CA GLU A 278 -14.54 2.20 -3.51
C GLU A 278 -15.18 1.92 -4.87
N PHE A 279 -14.68 0.92 -5.60
CA PHE A 279 -15.26 0.50 -6.88
C PHE A 279 -16.71 0.02 -6.73
N ASN A 280 -17.05 -0.55 -5.58
CA ASN A 280 -18.38 -1.08 -5.29
C ASN A 280 -19.30 -0.08 -4.55
N ASN A 281 -18.86 1.16 -4.38
CA ASN A 281 -19.65 2.21 -3.74
C ASN A 281 -20.57 2.91 -4.76
N PRO A 282 -21.92 2.73 -4.69
CA PRO A 282 -22.83 3.30 -5.67
C PRO A 282 -22.90 4.83 -5.67
N ALA A 283 -22.41 5.50 -4.60
CA ALA A 283 -22.32 6.95 -4.56
C ALA A 283 -21.14 7.50 -5.38
N LYS A 284 -20.15 6.66 -5.71
CA LYS A 284 -18.91 7.06 -6.40
C LYS A 284 -18.71 6.37 -7.75
N SER A 285 -19.26 5.16 -7.92
CA SER A 285 -18.92 4.27 -9.01
C SER A 285 -20.15 3.81 -9.79
N LYS A 286 -20.14 3.99 -11.10
CA LYS A 286 -21.18 3.47 -12.01
C LYS A 286 -21.10 1.96 -12.21
N VAL A 287 -19.97 1.35 -11.82
CA VAL A 287 -19.73 -0.10 -11.91
C VAL A 287 -20.03 -0.83 -10.62
N ALA A 288 -20.53 -0.14 -9.59
CA ALA A 288 -20.90 -0.73 -8.31
C ALA A 288 -21.91 -1.89 -8.49
N GLY A 289 -21.67 -3.02 -7.81
CA GLY A 289 -22.47 -4.24 -7.95
C GLY A 289 -22.23 -5.05 -9.23
N LYS A 290 -21.30 -4.59 -10.11
CA LYS A 290 -21.04 -5.19 -11.41
C LYS A 290 -19.56 -5.53 -11.61
N ILE A 291 -18.84 -5.80 -10.53
CA ILE A 291 -17.40 -6.08 -10.57
C ILE A 291 -17.06 -7.42 -9.94
N SER A 292 -16.00 -8.02 -10.41
CA SER A 292 -15.35 -9.18 -9.80
C SER A 292 -13.84 -9.08 -9.99
N VAL A 293 -13.11 -9.98 -9.36
CA VAL A 293 -11.65 -10.07 -9.47
C VAL A 293 -11.23 -11.29 -10.28
N ALA A 294 -10.05 -11.21 -10.88
CA ALA A 294 -9.48 -12.27 -11.68
C ALA A 294 -7.96 -12.38 -11.49
N PRO A 295 -7.37 -13.57 -11.75
CA PRO A 295 -5.93 -13.77 -11.71
C PRO A 295 -5.21 -12.96 -12.80
N PHE A 296 -3.87 -12.98 -12.75
CA PHE A 296 -3.04 -12.29 -13.72
C PHE A 296 -3.20 -12.84 -15.13
N ILE A 297 -3.21 -11.91 -16.08
CA ILE A 297 -3.19 -12.21 -17.53
C ILE A 297 -1.74 -12.45 -17.93
N MET A 298 -1.47 -13.63 -18.48
CA MET A 298 -0.10 -14.08 -18.75
C MET A 298 0.36 -13.71 -20.17
N GLY A 299 1.64 -13.41 -20.28
CA GLY A 299 2.28 -13.15 -21.57
C GLY A 299 2.73 -14.42 -22.29
N PRO A 300 3.14 -14.32 -23.57
CA PRO A 300 3.53 -15.47 -24.38
C PRO A 300 4.83 -16.16 -23.91
N SER A 301 5.68 -15.46 -23.15
CA SER A 301 6.94 -15.99 -22.58
C SER A 301 6.83 -16.38 -21.11
N ALA A 302 5.59 -16.52 -20.60
CA ALA A 302 5.33 -16.85 -19.20
C ALA A 302 6.11 -18.09 -18.73
N LYS A 303 6.73 -17.99 -17.54
CA LYS A 303 7.48 -19.09 -16.93
C LYS A 303 6.61 -19.92 -15.97
N PHE A 304 5.47 -19.39 -15.55
CA PHE A 304 4.53 -20.00 -14.62
C PHE A 304 3.13 -20.02 -15.25
N LYS A 305 2.29 -20.94 -14.80
CA LYS A 305 0.89 -21.01 -15.23
C LYS A 305 0.05 -19.86 -14.62
N SER A 306 0.44 -19.45 -13.42
CA SER A 306 -0.19 -18.34 -12.69
C SER A 306 0.80 -17.69 -11.75
N ILE A 307 0.62 -16.39 -11.55
CA ILE A 307 1.35 -15.60 -10.57
C ILE A 307 0.37 -14.81 -9.72
N ALA A 308 0.79 -14.48 -8.49
CA ALA A 308 0.12 -13.50 -7.63
C ALA A 308 1.14 -12.49 -7.13
N TRP A 309 0.71 -11.25 -6.99
CA TRP A 309 1.50 -10.19 -6.37
C TRP A 309 0.89 -9.87 -5.01
N ARG A 310 1.73 -9.87 -3.98
CA ARG A 310 1.37 -9.57 -2.58
C ARG A 310 2.20 -8.39 -2.08
N ASP A 311 1.56 -7.57 -1.26
CA ASP A 311 2.13 -6.32 -0.75
C ASP A 311 1.61 -6.09 0.68
N PRO A 312 2.36 -6.49 1.73
CA PRO A 312 2.01 -6.24 3.11
C PRO A 312 2.31 -4.79 3.51
N TRP A 313 1.39 -4.19 4.28
CA TRP A 313 1.54 -2.84 4.83
C TRP A 313 1.56 -2.88 6.34
N ALA A 314 2.39 -2.01 6.92
CA ALA A 314 2.57 -1.91 8.37
C ALA A 314 2.41 -0.47 8.87
N TRP A 315 2.20 -0.35 10.17
CA TRP A 315 2.44 0.87 10.92
C TRP A 315 3.80 0.77 11.59
N ALA A 316 4.53 1.88 11.69
CA ALA A 316 5.84 1.92 12.32
C ALA A 316 5.96 3.13 13.25
N ILE A 317 6.89 3.03 14.20
CA ILE A 317 7.13 4.02 15.24
C ILE A 317 8.54 4.57 15.06
N PRO A 318 8.74 5.89 14.85
CA PRO A 318 10.06 6.49 14.80
C PRO A 318 10.83 6.34 16.12
N LYS A 319 12.12 6.03 16.08
CA LYS A 319 12.97 5.94 17.29
C LYS A 319 13.13 7.27 18.03
N SER A 320 12.96 8.38 17.34
CA SER A 320 13.20 9.73 17.86
C SER A 320 12.13 10.25 18.83
N ILE A 321 10.95 9.63 18.87
CA ILE A 321 9.85 10.12 19.71
C ILE A 321 10.06 9.78 21.20
N ALA A 322 9.37 10.52 22.07
CA ALA A 322 9.48 10.37 23.52
C ALA A 322 9.06 8.96 24.01
N PRO A 323 9.70 8.41 25.08
CA PRO A 323 9.45 7.05 25.54
C PRO A 323 7.99 6.76 25.91
N GLU A 324 7.29 7.71 26.53
CA GLU A 324 5.87 7.59 26.88
C GLU A 324 4.98 7.50 25.63
N LYS A 325 5.32 8.22 24.57
CA LYS A 325 4.62 8.14 23.28
C LYS A 325 4.88 6.80 22.57
N LYS A 326 6.12 6.28 22.63
CA LYS A 326 6.44 4.94 22.12
C LYS A 326 5.58 3.88 22.76
N LYS A 327 5.44 3.92 24.10
CA LYS A 327 4.62 2.98 24.85
C LYS A 327 3.16 3.04 24.39
N LEU A 328 2.56 4.23 24.35
CA LEU A 328 1.17 4.41 23.89
C LEU A 328 0.97 3.99 22.43
N ALA A 329 1.93 4.32 21.56
CA ALA A 329 1.88 3.91 20.17
C ALA A 329 1.94 2.38 20.02
N LYS A 330 2.83 1.68 20.76
CA LYS A 330 2.91 0.21 20.79
C LYS A 330 1.60 -0.42 21.28
N GLU A 331 1.01 0.10 22.34
CA GLU A 331 -0.27 -0.38 22.88
C GLU A 331 -1.41 -0.20 21.87
N MET A 332 -1.52 0.97 21.26
CA MET A 332 -2.52 1.27 20.23
C MET A 332 -2.37 0.37 19.01
N LEU A 333 -1.16 0.26 18.47
CA LEU A 333 -0.90 -0.54 17.26
C LEU A 333 -1.09 -2.04 17.53
N SER A 334 -0.70 -2.53 18.70
CA SER A 334 -0.98 -3.91 19.12
C SER A 334 -2.48 -4.17 19.17
N TRP A 335 -3.24 -3.25 19.77
CA TRP A 335 -4.69 -3.40 19.88
C TRP A 335 -5.37 -3.42 18.52
N ILE A 336 -5.05 -2.48 17.63
CA ILE A 336 -5.70 -2.42 16.30
C ILE A 336 -5.33 -3.62 15.43
N THR A 337 -4.07 -4.07 15.50
CA THR A 337 -3.57 -5.21 14.73
C THR A 337 -4.20 -6.53 15.19
N LEU A 338 -4.57 -6.65 16.49
CA LEU A 338 -5.20 -7.85 17.05
C LEU A 338 -6.72 -7.78 17.08
N SER A 339 -7.32 -6.59 16.98
CA SER A 339 -8.79 -6.44 17.02
C SER A 339 -9.42 -7.12 15.81
N LYS A 340 -10.17 -8.18 16.08
CA LYS A 340 -10.96 -8.87 15.06
C LYS A 340 -11.96 -7.93 14.39
N GLU A 341 -12.63 -7.10 15.17
CA GLU A 341 -13.63 -6.15 14.69
C GLU A 341 -12.99 -5.13 13.73
N ALA A 342 -11.81 -4.61 14.08
CA ALA A 342 -11.08 -3.68 13.21
C ALA A 342 -10.66 -4.33 11.90
N GLN A 343 -10.17 -5.57 11.95
CA GLN A 343 -9.75 -6.31 10.77
C GLN A 343 -10.92 -6.68 9.85
N VAL A 344 -12.06 -7.11 10.41
CA VAL A 344 -13.28 -7.40 9.64
C VAL A 344 -13.85 -6.12 9.03
N ASP A 345 -13.86 -5.00 9.76
CA ASP A 345 -14.32 -3.70 9.26
C ASP A 345 -13.43 -3.21 8.11
N LEU A 346 -12.12 -3.38 8.23
CA LEU A 346 -11.15 -3.06 7.19
C LEU A 346 -11.45 -3.82 5.89
N TRP A 347 -11.65 -5.14 5.96
CA TRP A 347 -12.05 -5.94 4.80
C TRP A 347 -13.36 -5.43 4.19
N LYS A 348 -14.40 -5.28 4.99
CA LYS A 348 -15.75 -4.91 4.52
C LYS A 348 -15.78 -3.54 3.85
N GLN A 349 -15.00 -2.58 4.35
CA GLN A 349 -15.01 -1.22 3.82
C GLN A 349 -14.04 -1.04 2.63
N THR A 350 -12.97 -1.82 2.56
CA THR A 350 -11.91 -1.57 1.59
C THR A 350 -11.57 -2.76 0.70
N GLY A 351 -11.67 -3.98 1.17
CA GLY A 351 -11.14 -5.17 0.51
C GLY A 351 -9.69 -5.49 0.92
N GLY A 352 -9.14 -4.82 1.93
CA GLY A 352 -7.83 -5.12 2.51
C GLY A 352 -7.85 -6.46 3.26
N ILE A 353 -6.88 -7.33 3.00
CA ILE A 353 -6.81 -8.66 3.59
C ILE A 353 -6.25 -8.56 5.01
N PRO A 354 -6.99 -9.04 6.02
CA PRO A 354 -6.51 -9.04 7.40
C PRO A 354 -5.21 -9.84 7.57
N PRO A 355 -4.27 -9.40 8.42
CA PRO A 355 -3.03 -10.11 8.65
C PRO A 355 -3.21 -11.37 9.54
N ASN A 356 -4.31 -11.50 10.26
CA ASN A 356 -4.61 -12.62 11.14
C ASN A 356 -5.34 -13.74 10.39
N GLU A 357 -4.72 -14.90 10.27
CA GLU A 357 -5.25 -16.04 9.54
C GLU A 357 -6.57 -16.58 10.11
N ASP A 358 -6.83 -16.47 11.41
CA ASP A 358 -8.09 -16.91 12.00
C ASP A 358 -9.25 -15.98 11.60
N VAL A 359 -8.99 -14.68 11.50
CA VAL A 359 -9.94 -13.70 10.97
C VAL A 359 -10.19 -13.95 9.48
N GLN A 360 -9.15 -14.25 8.70
CA GLN A 360 -9.30 -14.63 7.30
C GLN A 360 -10.22 -15.85 7.13
N LYS A 361 -10.02 -16.91 7.93
CA LYS A 361 -10.87 -18.13 7.91
C LYS A 361 -12.34 -17.84 8.21
N GLU A 362 -12.60 -16.92 9.14
CA GLU A 362 -13.99 -16.51 9.47
C GLU A 362 -14.65 -15.73 8.34
N ILE A 363 -13.97 -14.72 7.79
CA ILE A 363 -14.49 -13.96 6.66
C ILE A 363 -14.74 -14.88 5.47
N ALA A 364 -13.83 -15.82 5.21
CA ALA A 364 -13.96 -16.78 4.12
C ALA A 364 -15.18 -17.72 4.24
N LYS A 365 -15.73 -17.95 5.44
CA LYS A 365 -16.96 -18.75 5.60
C LYS A 365 -18.17 -18.05 4.98
N GLU A 366 -18.25 -16.74 5.09
CA GLU A 366 -19.40 -15.94 4.75
C GLU A 366 -19.26 -15.18 3.42
N ASP A 367 -18.02 -14.83 3.01
CA ASP A 367 -17.76 -13.99 1.85
C ASP A 367 -17.15 -14.77 0.68
N PRO A 368 -17.91 -15.03 -0.40
CA PRO A 368 -17.42 -15.73 -1.59
C PRO A 368 -16.30 -14.96 -2.33
N LEU A 369 -16.32 -13.61 -2.32
CA LEU A 369 -15.30 -12.81 -2.97
C LEU A 369 -13.98 -12.91 -2.22
N PHE A 370 -14.03 -12.87 -0.88
CA PHE A 370 -12.83 -13.06 -0.06
C PHE A 370 -12.20 -14.44 -0.32
N ARG A 371 -13.01 -15.50 -0.39
CA ARG A 371 -12.52 -16.84 -0.78
C ARG A 371 -11.83 -16.82 -2.14
N LYS A 372 -12.44 -16.13 -3.12
CA LYS A 372 -11.88 -16.01 -4.47
C LYS A 372 -10.55 -15.30 -4.47
N MET A 373 -10.42 -14.21 -3.74
CA MET A 373 -9.16 -13.45 -3.59
C MET A 373 -8.08 -14.31 -2.94
N LEU A 374 -8.37 -14.97 -1.80
CA LEU A 374 -7.43 -15.85 -1.14
C LEU A 374 -7.00 -17.02 -2.04
N ALA A 375 -7.95 -17.64 -2.75
CA ALA A 375 -7.66 -18.75 -3.65
C ALA A 375 -6.79 -18.32 -4.83
N ALA A 376 -6.99 -17.14 -5.38
CA ALA A 376 -6.17 -16.59 -6.45
C ALA A 376 -4.71 -16.41 -6.01
N THR A 377 -4.47 -16.11 -4.74
CA THR A 377 -3.11 -15.97 -4.19
C THR A 377 -2.51 -17.31 -3.79
N SER A 378 -3.19 -18.07 -2.93
CA SER A 378 -2.68 -19.34 -2.39
C SER A 378 -2.60 -20.45 -3.45
N GLY A 379 -3.40 -20.35 -4.52
CA GLY A 379 -3.39 -21.28 -5.65
C GLY A 379 -2.41 -20.90 -6.76
N SER A 380 -1.73 -19.74 -6.66
CA SER A 380 -0.77 -19.32 -7.67
C SER A 380 0.52 -20.15 -7.62
N GLU A 381 1.04 -20.52 -8.79
CA GLU A 381 2.30 -21.28 -8.91
C GLU A 381 3.49 -20.45 -8.42
N LYS A 382 3.44 -19.11 -8.59
CA LYS A 382 4.46 -18.19 -8.11
C LYS A 382 3.83 -17.00 -7.40
N ILE A 383 4.25 -16.75 -6.16
CA ILE A 383 3.96 -15.52 -5.44
C ILE A 383 5.15 -14.58 -5.62
N ILE A 384 4.85 -13.33 -6.01
CA ILE A 384 5.83 -12.28 -6.24
C ILE A 384 5.60 -11.17 -5.22
N HIS A 385 6.68 -10.75 -4.60
CA HIS A 385 6.73 -9.50 -3.86
C HIS A 385 7.33 -8.45 -4.79
N GLY A 386 6.67 -7.29 -4.89
CA GLY A 386 7.10 -6.23 -5.78
C GLY A 386 8.39 -5.58 -5.35
N ALA A 387 8.56 -5.42 -4.04
CA ALA A 387 9.68 -4.72 -3.44
C ALA A 387 11.03 -5.44 -3.60
N PHE A 388 12.08 -4.63 -3.73
CA PHE A 388 13.48 -5.06 -3.68
C PHE A 388 14.15 -4.47 -2.45
N TYR A 389 14.92 -5.28 -1.72
CA TYR A 389 15.40 -4.94 -0.38
C TYR A 389 16.74 -4.22 -0.41
N PHE A 390 16.78 -3.01 -0.98
CA PHE A 390 17.92 -2.10 -0.87
C PHE A 390 17.47 -0.63 -0.70
N ALA A 391 18.26 0.15 0.01
CA ALA A 391 17.85 1.50 0.44
C ALA A 391 17.53 2.46 -0.72
N ARG A 392 18.16 2.27 -1.89
CA ARG A 392 17.93 3.11 -3.08
C ARG A 392 16.81 2.59 -4.00
N TRP A 393 16.05 1.59 -3.55
CA TRP A 393 14.95 1.06 -4.35
C TRP A 393 13.96 2.14 -4.84
N PRO A 394 13.51 3.11 -4.02
CA PRO A 394 12.59 4.15 -4.51
C PRO A 394 13.19 4.99 -5.66
N GLU A 395 14.49 5.35 -5.61
CA GLU A 395 15.18 6.07 -6.68
C GLU A 395 15.34 5.22 -7.94
N ALA A 396 15.70 3.95 -7.78
CA ALA A 396 15.82 2.99 -8.86
C ALA A 396 14.48 2.75 -9.54
N TYR A 397 13.41 2.58 -8.75
CA TYR A 397 12.05 2.40 -9.26
C TYR A 397 11.56 3.62 -10.04
N ALA A 398 11.72 4.82 -9.50
CA ALA A 398 11.35 6.05 -10.21
C ALA A 398 12.04 6.17 -11.57
N THR A 399 13.33 5.82 -11.62
CA THR A 399 14.11 5.80 -12.86
C THR A 399 13.62 4.73 -13.83
N MET A 400 13.34 3.51 -13.37
CA MET A 400 12.77 2.46 -14.21
C MET A 400 11.44 2.90 -14.83
N ALA A 401 10.54 3.42 -14.01
CA ALA A 401 9.23 3.89 -14.46
C ALA A 401 9.33 4.97 -15.53
N ASP A 402 10.24 5.92 -15.38
CA ASP A 402 10.48 6.98 -16.38
C ASP A 402 10.93 6.38 -17.73
N TYR A 403 11.89 5.45 -17.71
CA TYR A 403 12.38 4.82 -18.94
C TYR A 403 11.35 3.87 -19.58
N LEU A 404 10.53 3.19 -18.81
CA LEU A 404 9.40 2.40 -19.33
C LEU A 404 8.38 3.30 -20.02
N VAL A 405 8.02 4.43 -19.42
CA VAL A 405 7.12 5.42 -20.04
C VAL A 405 7.73 6.00 -21.31
N ARG A 406 9.02 6.39 -21.29
CA ARG A 406 9.72 6.87 -22.51
C ARG A 406 9.73 5.83 -23.62
N ALA A 407 9.91 4.56 -23.29
CA ALA A 407 9.91 3.48 -24.26
C ALA A 407 8.55 3.32 -24.96
N VAL A 408 7.43 3.40 -24.22
CA VAL A 408 6.09 3.25 -24.83
C VAL A 408 5.58 4.54 -25.50
N THR A 409 6.15 5.71 -25.18
CA THR A 409 5.79 6.99 -25.85
C THR A 409 6.68 7.33 -27.02
N GLY A 410 7.84 6.70 -27.14
CA GLY A 410 8.77 6.84 -28.26
C GLY A 410 8.38 6.00 -29.48
N SER A 411 9.29 5.91 -30.44
CA SER A 411 9.09 5.03 -31.59
C SER A 411 9.39 3.56 -31.22
N ARG A 412 8.65 2.63 -31.82
CA ARG A 412 8.72 1.20 -31.48
C ARG A 412 10.13 0.62 -31.68
N GLU A 413 10.83 1.02 -32.72
CA GLU A 413 12.21 0.58 -33.00
C GLU A 413 13.21 1.03 -31.95
N ASN A 414 12.91 2.06 -31.16
CA ASN A 414 13.80 2.60 -30.12
C ASN A 414 13.55 1.99 -28.74
N ILE A 415 12.55 1.15 -28.56
CA ILE A 415 12.20 0.54 -27.25
C ILE A 415 13.43 -0.09 -26.61
N LYS A 416 14.11 -0.99 -27.33
CA LYS A 416 15.27 -1.71 -26.81
C LYS A 416 16.39 -0.75 -26.38
N LYS A 417 16.72 0.22 -27.20
CA LYS A 417 17.74 1.23 -26.90
C LYS A 417 17.36 2.04 -25.66
N THR A 418 16.12 2.49 -25.56
CA THR A 418 15.62 3.23 -24.38
C THR A 418 15.73 2.40 -23.11
N LEU A 419 15.40 1.11 -23.16
CA LEU A 419 15.53 0.21 -22.02
C LEU A 419 16.98 -0.10 -21.66
N GLU A 420 17.91 -0.17 -22.62
CA GLU A 420 19.35 -0.28 -22.39
C GLU A 420 19.88 0.95 -21.64
N GLU A 421 19.50 2.15 -22.05
CA GLU A 421 19.86 3.40 -21.37
C GLU A 421 19.28 3.43 -19.94
N GLY A 422 18.03 3.01 -19.77
CA GLY A 422 17.37 2.88 -18.46
C GLY A 422 18.07 1.88 -17.56
N ALA A 423 18.44 0.72 -18.09
CA ALA A 423 19.15 -0.32 -17.33
C ALA A 423 20.49 0.20 -16.79
N GLN A 424 21.26 0.96 -17.60
CA GLN A 424 22.53 1.55 -17.15
C GLN A 424 22.29 2.57 -16.03
N LYS A 425 21.30 3.45 -16.16
CA LYS A 425 20.98 4.44 -15.12
C LYS A 425 20.56 3.79 -13.80
N VAL A 426 19.72 2.76 -13.86
CA VAL A 426 19.28 2.01 -12.68
C VAL A 426 20.47 1.26 -12.06
N HIS A 427 21.36 0.67 -12.85
CA HIS A 427 22.58 0.04 -12.38
C HIS A 427 23.44 1.05 -11.59
N ASP A 428 23.68 2.23 -12.15
CA ASP A 428 24.47 3.29 -11.51
C ASP A 428 23.87 3.73 -10.15
N ILE A 429 22.53 3.70 -10.02
CA ILE A 429 21.84 4.00 -8.76
C ILE A 429 22.02 2.86 -7.76
N ALA A 430 21.72 1.64 -8.18
CA ALA A 430 21.73 0.47 -7.30
C ALA A 430 23.14 0.12 -6.79
N ALA A 431 24.17 0.41 -7.58
CA ALA A 431 25.57 0.15 -7.23
C ALA A 431 26.17 1.19 -6.28
N ARG A 432 25.47 2.30 -5.96
CA ARG A 432 25.96 3.29 -4.99
C ARG A 432 25.87 2.71 -3.56
N PRO A 433 26.83 3.08 -2.68
CA PRO A 433 26.84 2.66 -1.29
C PRO A 433 25.63 3.20 -0.49
#